data_a686a7532f4116e38c390cbaa2b36038
#
_entry.id   a686a7532f4116e38c390cbaa2b36038
#
_cell.length_a   1.000
_cell.length_b   1.000
_cell.length_c   1.000
_cell.angle_alpha   90.00
_cell.angle_beta   90.00
_cell.angle_gamma   90.00
#
_symmetry.space_group_name_H-M   'P 1'
#
loop_
_entity.id
_entity.type
_entity.pdbx_description
1 polymer ?
#
loop_
_entity_poly.entity_id
_entity_poly.type
_entity_poly.pdbx_seq_one_letter_code
_entity_poly.pdbx_strand_id
1 'polypeptide(L)'
;EVNNQVFLAPSNQTIREFLETFVELYGTKHWGFNNYKANTGLLNNYVYPLIGDKKIQSFSTLNVDQYINKLTKTKNVNYGVRKNAPQYVSPNTIKSVVKLLRCAWRQALRWEVVKKNVFIDCNLPYCESKEREIWTATEIQHALEICEDQILYLCINLSFSCSLRIGELLALTWDNVFIEDEDFEKDNTRLIIDKQFVRIDK
;
A
#
# COMPACT_ATOMS: atom_id res chain seq x y z
N GLU A 1 -3.15 -15.42 -38.84
CA GLU A 1 -2.93 -14.57 -37.63
C GLU A 1 -2.59 -13.15 -38.10
N VAL A 2 -3.55 -12.23 -37.96
CA VAL A 2 -3.35 -10.81 -38.27
C VAL A 2 -2.54 -10.22 -37.15
N ASN A 3 -1.28 -9.93 -37.42
CA ASN A 3 -0.35 -9.30 -36.50
C ASN A 3 -0.77 -7.82 -36.34
N ASN A 4 -1.68 -7.53 -35.43
CA ASN A 4 -2.07 -6.17 -35.07
C ASN A 4 -0.90 -5.50 -34.33
N GLN A 5 0.15 -5.16 -35.07
CA GLN A 5 1.21 -4.28 -34.55
C GLN A 5 0.61 -2.87 -34.42
N VAL A 6 0.18 -2.53 -33.22
CA VAL A 6 -0.18 -1.14 -32.87
C VAL A 6 1.04 -0.26 -33.16
N PHE A 7 0.93 0.58 -34.19
CA PHE A 7 1.99 1.54 -34.52
C PHE A 7 1.94 2.67 -33.50
N LEU A 8 2.90 2.71 -32.59
CA LEU A 8 3.09 3.83 -31.67
C LEU A 8 4.05 4.82 -32.32
N ALA A 9 3.64 6.09 -32.38
CA ALA A 9 4.54 7.16 -32.82
C ALA A 9 5.76 7.24 -31.87
N PRO A 10 6.99 7.38 -32.40
CA PRO A 10 8.16 7.54 -31.56
C PRO A 10 8.02 8.75 -30.63
N SER A 11 8.21 8.54 -29.34
CA SER A 11 8.15 9.60 -28.33
C SER A 11 9.47 9.68 -27.56
N ASN A 12 9.91 10.89 -27.29
CA ASN A 12 11.06 11.17 -26.43
C ASN A 12 10.67 11.31 -24.94
N GLN A 13 9.40 11.08 -24.60
CA GLN A 13 8.88 11.20 -23.25
C GLN A 13 9.69 10.35 -22.26
N THR A 14 10.13 10.99 -21.19
CA THR A 14 10.82 10.34 -20.09
C THR A 14 9.86 9.61 -19.16
N ILE A 15 10.40 8.67 -18.38
CA ILE A 15 9.62 7.99 -17.32
C ILE A 15 9.12 9.00 -16.31
N ARG A 16 9.90 10.04 -15.98
CA ARG A 16 9.51 11.10 -15.05
C ARG A 16 8.27 11.84 -15.58
N GLU A 17 8.34 12.39 -16.78
CA GLU A 17 7.24 13.15 -17.39
C GLU A 17 5.96 12.31 -17.49
N PHE A 18 6.09 11.05 -17.87
CA PHE A 18 4.95 10.13 -17.87
C PHE A 18 4.37 9.92 -16.48
N LEU A 19 5.21 9.65 -15.47
CA LEU A 19 4.74 9.38 -14.10
C LEU A 19 4.15 10.62 -13.43
N GLU A 20 4.63 11.81 -13.75
CA GLU A 20 4.01 13.08 -13.29
C GLU A 20 2.59 13.20 -13.85
N THR A 21 2.41 12.97 -15.16
CA THR A 21 1.09 12.92 -15.80
C THR A 21 0.21 11.80 -15.20
N PHE A 22 0.79 10.62 -14.93
CA PHE A 22 0.07 9.52 -14.29
C PHE A 22 -0.41 9.86 -12.88
N VAL A 23 0.42 10.52 -12.07
CA VAL A 23 0.02 10.96 -10.72
C VAL A 23 -1.09 12.00 -10.82
N GLU A 24 -0.99 12.97 -11.73
CA GLU A 24 -1.97 14.02 -11.92
C GLU A 24 -3.33 13.49 -12.39
N LEU A 25 -3.34 12.69 -13.46
CA LEU A 25 -4.59 12.25 -14.10
C LEU A 25 -5.23 11.03 -13.44
N TYR A 26 -4.41 10.14 -12.86
CA TYR A 26 -4.87 8.91 -12.25
C TYR A 26 -4.73 8.94 -10.73
N GLY A 27 -3.56 9.30 -10.21
CA GLY A 27 -3.26 9.24 -8.78
C GLY A 27 -4.19 10.11 -7.94
N THR A 28 -4.41 11.36 -8.33
CA THR A 28 -5.29 12.31 -7.63
C THR A 28 -6.74 11.83 -7.54
N LYS A 29 -7.21 11.04 -8.51
CA LYS A 29 -8.60 10.56 -8.59
C LYS A 29 -8.83 9.21 -7.90
N HIS A 30 -7.78 8.37 -7.83
CA HIS A 30 -7.93 6.98 -7.40
C HIS A 30 -7.21 6.65 -6.08
N TRP A 31 -6.34 7.54 -5.60
CA TRP A 31 -5.61 7.29 -4.36
C TRP A 31 -6.19 8.12 -3.22
N GLY A 32 -6.52 7.46 -2.12
CA GLY A 32 -6.76 8.16 -0.86
C GLY A 32 -5.47 8.84 -0.37
N PHE A 33 -5.60 9.80 0.54
CA PHE A 33 -4.52 10.67 1.02
C PHE A 33 -3.22 9.92 1.39
N ASN A 34 -3.34 8.87 2.20
CA ASN A 34 -2.17 8.10 2.65
C ASN A 34 -1.49 7.34 1.50
N ASN A 35 -2.27 6.80 0.56
CA ASN A 35 -1.73 6.14 -0.62
C ASN A 35 -1.06 7.13 -1.56
N TYR A 36 -1.63 8.33 -1.71
CA TYR A 36 -1.02 9.39 -2.50
C TYR A 36 0.35 9.79 -1.93
N LYS A 37 0.43 10.08 -0.63
CA LYS A 37 1.67 10.41 0.08
C LYS A 37 2.71 9.28 -0.02
N ALA A 38 2.29 8.03 0.19
CA ALA A 38 3.17 6.88 0.09
C ALA A 38 3.70 6.66 -1.34
N ASN A 39 2.83 6.69 -2.35
CA ASN A 39 3.20 6.45 -3.74
C ASN A 39 4.11 7.56 -4.28
N THR A 40 3.78 8.83 -4.03
CA THR A 40 4.64 9.96 -4.42
C THR A 40 5.98 9.90 -3.70
N GLY A 41 6.02 9.50 -2.44
CA GLY A 41 7.26 9.24 -1.70
C GLY A 41 8.12 8.14 -2.35
N LEU A 42 7.51 7.04 -2.81
CA LEU A 42 8.24 5.98 -3.54
C LEU A 42 8.79 6.49 -4.87
N LEU A 43 8.01 7.28 -5.63
CA LEU A 43 8.46 7.86 -6.89
C LEU A 43 9.66 8.79 -6.67
N ASN A 44 9.56 9.72 -5.74
CA ASN A 44 10.60 10.71 -5.46
C ASN A 44 11.90 10.09 -4.94
N ASN A 45 11.79 9.09 -4.06
CA ASN A 45 12.96 8.54 -3.38
C ASN A 45 13.65 7.43 -4.19
N TYR A 46 12.92 6.64 -4.98
CA TYR A 46 13.45 5.41 -5.56
C TYR A 46 13.28 5.31 -7.08
N VAL A 47 12.34 6.04 -7.68
CA VAL A 47 12.08 5.93 -9.13
C VAL A 47 12.76 7.05 -9.89
N TYR A 48 12.43 8.29 -9.60
CA TYR A 48 12.96 9.45 -10.32
C TYR A 48 14.49 9.53 -10.31
N PRO A 49 15.18 9.31 -9.17
CA PRO A 49 16.65 9.40 -9.15
C PRO A 49 17.36 8.27 -9.92
N LEU A 50 16.70 7.14 -10.13
CA LEU A 50 17.34 5.96 -10.69
C LEU A 50 17.01 5.69 -12.17
N ILE A 51 15.77 5.99 -12.57
CA ILE A 51 15.27 5.71 -13.92
C ILE A 51 14.44 6.84 -14.53
N GLY A 52 14.22 7.95 -13.81
CA GLY A 52 13.34 9.04 -14.24
C GLY A 52 13.67 9.63 -15.61
N ASP A 53 14.96 9.77 -15.92
CA ASP A 53 15.45 10.41 -17.14
C ASP A 53 15.51 9.46 -18.34
N LYS A 54 15.18 8.16 -18.13
CA LYS A 54 15.14 7.18 -19.24
C LYS A 54 13.86 7.37 -20.06
N LYS A 55 13.96 7.12 -21.39
CA LYS A 55 12.79 7.15 -22.26
C LYS A 55 11.87 5.97 -21.98
N ILE A 56 10.58 6.24 -21.79
CA ILE A 56 9.62 5.20 -21.41
C ILE A 56 9.45 4.12 -22.48
N GLN A 57 9.42 4.49 -23.77
CA GLN A 57 9.23 3.55 -24.88
C GLN A 57 10.41 2.60 -25.09
N SER A 58 11.64 3.00 -24.74
CA SER A 58 12.83 2.18 -24.85
C SER A 58 13.15 1.36 -23.60
N PHE A 59 12.34 1.52 -22.52
CA PHE A 59 12.55 0.82 -21.26
C PHE A 59 12.12 -0.64 -21.41
N SER A 60 13.10 -1.55 -21.34
CA SER A 60 12.91 -2.99 -21.58
C SER A 60 12.78 -3.78 -20.26
N THR A 61 12.40 -5.07 -20.35
CA THR A 61 12.40 -5.99 -19.20
C THR A 61 13.80 -6.16 -18.60
N LEU A 62 14.86 -6.18 -19.43
CA LEU A 62 16.24 -6.17 -18.93
C LEU A 62 16.55 -4.92 -18.09
N ASN A 63 16.04 -3.75 -18.49
CA ASN A 63 16.20 -2.54 -17.70
C ASN A 63 15.44 -2.63 -16.36
N VAL A 64 14.31 -3.33 -16.32
CA VAL A 64 13.59 -3.58 -15.05
C VAL A 64 14.43 -4.44 -14.10
N ASP A 65 15.01 -5.55 -14.56
CA ASP A 65 15.84 -6.41 -13.73
C ASP A 65 17.10 -5.67 -13.22
N GLN A 66 17.75 -4.90 -14.09
CA GLN A 66 18.86 -4.02 -13.70
C GLN A 66 18.44 -2.99 -12.65
N TYR A 67 17.27 -2.39 -12.80
CA TYR A 67 16.72 -1.43 -11.86
C TYR A 67 16.43 -2.08 -10.50
N ILE A 68 15.78 -3.25 -10.47
CA ILE A 68 15.52 -4.01 -9.24
C ILE A 68 16.84 -4.33 -8.52
N ASN A 69 17.86 -4.81 -9.27
CA ASN A 69 19.17 -5.08 -8.69
C ASN A 69 19.85 -3.81 -8.15
N LYS A 70 19.66 -2.66 -8.79
CA LYS A 70 20.14 -1.37 -8.27
C LYS A 70 19.41 -0.97 -6.99
N LEU A 71 18.08 -1.19 -6.90
CA LEU A 71 17.28 -0.91 -5.70
C LEU A 71 17.76 -1.71 -4.48
N THR A 72 18.15 -2.98 -4.64
CA THR A 72 18.67 -3.79 -3.50
C THR A 72 19.93 -3.20 -2.87
N LYS A 73 20.71 -2.43 -3.64
CA LYS A 73 21.95 -1.77 -3.23
C LYS A 73 21.75 -0.28 -2.88
N THR A 74 20.52 0.23 -3.05
CA THR A 74 20.20 1.63 -2.76
C THR A 74 20.00 1.83 -1.26
N LYS A 75 20.56 2.91 -0.72
CA LYS A 75 20.40 3.26 0.69
C LYS A 75 18.95 3.63 1.00
N ASN A 76 18.43 3.11 2.10
CA ASN A 76 17.09 3.42 2.56
C ASN A 76 17.04 4.88 3.08
N VAL A 77 16.11 5.68 2.59
CA VAL A 77 15.94 7.08 3.02
C VAL A 77 15.62 7.23 4.51
N ASN A 78 15.07 6.19 5.13
CA ASN A 78 14.75 6.18 6.56
C ASN A 78 15.92 5.68 7.44
N TYR A 79 17.04 5.26 6.84
CA TYR A 79 18.20 4.78 7.60
C TYR A 79 18.81 5.91 8.43
N GLY A 80 18.94 5.68 9.73
CA GLY A 80 19.41 6.69 10.68
C GLY A 80 18.33 7.72 11.13
N VAL A 81 17.13 7.70 10.51
CA VAL A 81 16.01 8.58 10.88
C VAL A 81 15.00 7.81 11.74
N ARG A 82 14.67 6.58 11.34
CA ARG A 82 13.74 5.71 12.09
C ARG A 82 14.52 4.63 12.83
N LYS A 83 14.14 4.41 14.09
CA LYS A 83 14.65 3.27 14.89
C LYS A 83 14.39 1.96 14.12
N ASN A 84 15.43 1.13 13.97
CA ASN A 84 15.39 -0.16 13.27
C ASN A 84 15.14 -0.10 11.75
N ALA A 85 15.31 1.05 11.09
CA ALA A 85 15.26 1.10 9.64
C ALA A 85 16.48 0.36 9.03
N PRO A 86 16.29 -0.56 8.08
CA PRO A 86 17.41 -1.25 7.43
C PRO A 86 18.26 -0.26 6.62
N GLN A 87 19.56 -0.55 6.50
CA GLN A 87 20.51 0.31 5.77
C GLN A 87 20.16 0.42 4.28
N TYR A 88 19.73 -0.67 3.68
CA TYR A 88 19.33 -0.73 2.26
C TYR A 88 17.83 -0.86 2.11
N VAL A 89 17.33 -0.59 0.91
CA VAL A 89 15.90 -0.72 0.58
C VAL A 89 15.44 -2.16 0.81
N SER A 90 14.41 -2.32 1.64
CA SER A 90 13.89 -3.65 1.98
C SER A 90 13.19 -4.31 0.80
N PRO A 91 13.16 -5.67 0.73
CA PRO A 91 12.41 -6.41 -0.30
C PRO A 91 10.93 -5.98 -0.37
N ASN A 92 10.30 -5.67 0.76
CA ASN A 92 8.92 -5.19 0.79
C ASN A 92 8.76 -3.82 0.13
N THR A 93 9.70 -2.90 0.34
CA THR A 93 9.73 -1.60 -0.33
C THR A 93 9.91 -1.78 -1.84
N ILE A 94 10.81 -2.67 -2.27
CA ILE A 94 11.01 -3.00 -3.68
C ILE A 94 9.73 -3.54 -4.31
N LYS A 95 9.04 -4.49 -3.64
CA LYS A 95 7.72 -4.99 -4.06
C LYS A 95 6.70 -3.88 -4.23
N SER A 96 6.67 -2.91 -3.31
CA SER A 96 5.75 -1.77 -3.37
C SER A 96 6.05 -0.84 -4.55
N VAL A 97 7.33 -0.54 -4.79
CA VAL A 97 7.78 0.24 -5.97
C VAL A 97 7.39 -0.46 -7.26
N VAL A 98 7.67 -1.76 -7.39
CA VAL A 98 7.32 -2.53 -8.59
C VAL A 98 5.80 -2.62 -8.78
N LYS A 99 5.03 -2.79 -7.71
CA LYS A 99 3.56 -2.78 -7.77
C LYS A 99 3.03 -1.44 -8.30
N LEU A 100 3.59 -0.33 -7.84
CA LEU A 100 3.24 1.01 -8.32
C LEU A 100 3.58 1.18 -9.81
N LEU A 101 4.80 0.82 -10.22
CA LEU A 101 5.25 0.91 -11.60
C LEU A 101 4.46 -0.03 -12.52
N ARG A 102 4.11 -1.23 -12.07
CA ARG A 102 3.22 -2.15 -12.80
C ARG A 102 1.85 -1.52 -13.06
N CYS A 103 1.29 -0.80 -12.09
CA CYS A 103 0.05 -0.05 -12.24
C CYS A 103 0.21 1.11 -13.25
N ALA A 104 1.29 1.89 -13.13
CA ALA A 104 1.60 2.99 -14.04
C ALA A 104 1.79 2.50 -15.49
N TRP A 105 2.53 1.41 -15.71
CA TRP A 105 2.70 0.82 -17.05
C TRP A 105 1.42 0.21 -17.62
N ARG A 106 0.52 -0.30 -16.79
CA ARG A 106 -0.82 -0.70 -17.23
C ARG A 106 -1.60 0.50 -17.75
N GLN A 107 -1.48 1.64 -17.09
CA GLN A 107 -2.11 2.87 -17.54
C GLN A 107 -1.42 3.44 -18.80
N ALA A 108 -0.08 3.35 -18.89
CA ALA A 108 0.67 3.71 -20.10
C ALA A 108 0.24 2.89 -21.32
N LEU A 109 -0.05 1.60 -21.12
CA LEU A 109 -0.58 0.73 -22.17
C LEU A 109 -1.99 1.19 -22.61
N ARG A 110 -2.88 1.54 -21.67
CA ARG A 110 -4.22 2.07 -21.98
C ARG A 110 -4.20 3.43 -22.68
N TRP A 111 -3.21 4.26 -22.37
CA TRP A 111 -2.99 5.56 -23.03
C TRP A 111 -2.14 5.45 -24.29
N GLU A 112 -1.85 4.24 -24.74
CA GLU A 112 -1.07 3.97 -25.96
C GLU A 112 0.31 4.64 -25.96
N VAL A 113 0.92 4.81 -24.76
CA VAL A 113 2.27 5.36 -24.60
C VAL A 113 3.32 4.27 -24.81
N VAL A 114 3.02 3.03 -24.42
CA VAL A 114 3.90 1.86 -24.54
C VAL A 114 3.17 0.66 -25.16
N LYS A 115 3.92 -0.26 -25.78
CA LYS A 115 3.36 -1.46 -26.43
C LYS A 115 3.11 -2.61 -25.45
N LYS A 116 3.82 -2.66 -24.34
CA LYS A 116 3.72 -3.72 -23.33
C LYS A 116 4.05 -3.21 -21.94
N ASN A 117 3.53 -3.91 -20.94
CA ASN A 117 3.89 -3.65 -19.56
C ASN A 117 5.12 -4.51 -19.18
N VAL A 118 6.28 -3.86 -19.07
CA VAL A 118 7.57 -4.50 -18.78
C VAL A 118 7.74 -4.94 -17.33
N PHE A 119 6.81 -4.55 -16.43
CA PHE A 119 6.86 -4.89 -15.00
C PHE A 119 5.99 -6.10 -14.62
N ILE A 120 5.36 -6.81 -15.58
CA ILE A 120 4.48 -7.95 -15.27
C ILE A 120 5.30 -9.12 -14.72
N ASP A 121 6.30 -9.58 -15.46
CA ASP A 121 7.06 -10.80 -15.19
C ASP A 121 8.49 -10.47 -14.72
N CYS A 122 8.63 -9.58 -13.73
CA CYS A 122 9.94 -9.21 -13.21
C CYS A 122 10.33 -10.08 -12.00
N ASN A 123 11.63 -10.34 -11.86
CA ASN A 123 12.20 -11.11 -10.76
C ASN A 123 12.32 -10.23 -9.51
N LEU A 124 11.47 -10.48 -8.53
CA LEU A 124 11.49 -9.78 -7.25
C LEU A 124 12.43 -10.48 -6.25
N PRO A 125 13.13 -9.72 -5.39
CA PRO A 125 13.93 -10.32 -4.33
C PRO A 125 13.03 -11.11 -3.37
N TYR A 126 13.57 -12.25 -2.90
CA TYR A 126 12.90 -13.05 -1.88
C TYR A 126 12.65 -12.22 -0.62
N CYS A 127 11.48 -12.35 -0.07
CA CYS A 127 11.09 -11.71 1.18
C CYS A 127 10.64 -12.79 2.15
N GLU A 128 11.43 -13.02 3.18
CA GLU A 128 11.05 -13.90 4.27
C GLU A 128 9.86 -13.30 5.02
N SER A 129 8.77 -14.04 5.08
CA SER A 129 7.63 -13.67 5.90
C SER A 129 7.95 -14.08 7.33
N LYS A 130 8.22 -13.12 8.20
CA LYS A 130 8.27 -13.39 9.63
C LYS A 130 6.84 -13.63 10.12
N GLU A 131 6.60 -14.79 10.70
CA GLU A 131 5.38 -15.03 11.45
C GLU A 131 5.27 -13.99 12.56
N ARG A 132 4.10 -13.43 12.71
CA ARG A 132 3.81 -12.50 13.81
C ARG A 132 3.36 -13.35 14.99
N GLU A 133 3.87 -13.04 16.15
CA GLU A 133 3.33 -13.57 17.38
C GLU A 133 1.86 -13.16 17.52
N ILE A 134 1.02 -14.13 17.77
CA ILE A 134 -0.42 -13.96 17.97
C ILE A 134 -0.68 -14.28 19.44
N TRP A 135 -1.35 -13.40 20.14
CA TRP A 135 -1.72 -13.65 21.52
C TRP A 135 -2.62 -14.88 21.65
N THR A 136 -2.32 -15.71 22.60
CA THR A 136 -3.16 -16.85 22.99
C THR A 136 -4.38 -16.37 23.76
N ALA A 137 -5.41 -17.20 23.87
CA ALA A 137 -6.59 -16.89 24.66
C ALA A 137 -6.25 -16.55 26.13
N THR A 138 -5.27 -17.24 26.72
CA THR A 138 -4.80 -17.02 28.09
C THR A 138 -4.12 -15.65 28.23
N GLU A 139 -3.31 -15.23 27.25
CA GLU A 139 -2.65 -13.91 27.27
C GLU A 139 -3.68 -12.77 27.11
N ILE A 140 -4.70 -12.98 26.29
CA ILE A 140 -5.81 -12.01 26.13
C ILE A 140 -6.57 -11.89 27.44
N GLN A 141 -6.94 -13.01 28.05
CA GLN A 141 -7.65 -13.02 29.33
C GLN A 141 -6.84 -12.32 30.42
N HIS A 142 -5.56 -12.63 30.54
CA HIS A 142 -4.66 -11.97 31.48
C HIS A 142 -4.54 -10.46 31.20
N ALA A 143 -4.43 -10.05 29.94
CA ALA A 143 -4.40 -8.62 29.59
C ALA A 143 -5.68 -7.88 30.00
N LEU A 144 -6.86 -8.52 29.88
CA LEU A 144 -8.12 -7.98 30.31
C LEU A 144 -8.23 -7.89 31.84
N GLU A 145 -7.72 -8.89 32.57
CA GLU A 145 -7.72 -8.92 34.04
C GLU A 145 -6.89 -7.79 34.67
N ILE A 146 -5.76 -7.43 34.05
CA ILE A 146 -4.86 -6.37 34.54
C ILE A 146 -5.14 -4.99 33.95
N CYS A 147 -6.09 -4.87 33.00
CA CYS A 147 -6.38 -3.62 32.31
C CYS A 147 -7.22 -2.70 33.20
N GLU A 148 -6.61 -1.64 33.73
CA GLU A 148 -7.29 -0.63 34.57
C GLU A 148 -8.02 0.44 33.73
N ASP A 149 -7.59 0.65 32.47
CA ASP A 149 -8.19 1.61 31.54
C ASP A 149 -9.45 1.02 30.90
N GLN A 150 -10.61 1.58 31.20
CA GLN A 150 -11.91 1.10 30.71
C GLN A 150 -12.02 1.19 29.17
N ILE A 151 -11.45 2.23 28.57
CA ILE A 151 -11.49 2.40 27.10
C ILE A 151 -10.61 1.33 26.44
N LEU A 152 -9.40 1.11 26.96
CA LEU A 152 -8.52 0.07 26.47
C LEU A 152 -9.12 -1.32 26.65
N TYR A 153 -9.72 -1.60 27.80
CA TYR A 153 -10.45 -2.85 28.08
C TYR A 153 -11.54 -3.11 27.03
N LEU A 154 -12.38 -2.10 26.75
CA LEU A 154 -13.41 -2.19 25.72
C LEU A 154 -12.81 -2.40 24.32
N CYS A 155 -11.73 -1.70 24.00
CA CYS A 155 -11.03 -1.84 22.73
C CYS A 155 -10.48 -3.26 22.53
N ILE A 156 -9.88 -3.86 23.55
CA ILE A 156 -9.38 -5.23 23.52
C ILE A 156 -10.56 -6.21 23.28
N ASN A 157 -11.63 -6.10 24.07
CA ASN A 157 -12.79 -6.97 23.93
C ASN A 157 -13.40 -6.91 22.53
N LEU A 158 -13.69 -5.71 22.02
CA LEU A 158 -14.30 -5.53 20.69
C LEU A 158 -13.37 -5.97 19.54
N SER A 159 -12.06 -5.76 19.70
CA SER A 159 -11.09 -6.21 18.69
C SER A 159 -11.06 -7.75 18.57
N PHE A 160 -11.14 -8.46 19.70
CA PHE A 160 -11.11 -9.91 19.67
C PHE A 160 -12.47 -10.54 19.40
N SER A 161 -13.55 -10.05 20.00
CA SER A 161 -14.89 -10.63 19.81
C SER A 161 -15.49 -10.31 18.44
N CYS A 162 -15.29 -9.09 17.92
CA CYS A 162 -15.87 -8.61 16.68
C CYS A 162 -14.84 -8.50 15.54
N SER A 163 -13.56 -8.81 15.79
CA SER A 163 -12.47 -8.70 14.80
C SER A 163 -12.34 -7.31 14.16
N LEU A 164 -12.63 -6.26 14.91
CA LEU A 164 -12.59 -4.88 14.43
C LEU A 164 -11.15 -4.40 14.24
N ARG A 165 -10.92 -3.68 13.13
CA ARG A 165 -9.68 -2.94 12.96
C ARG A 165 -9.67 -1.70 13.86
N ILE A 166 -8.49 -1.26 14.31
CA ILE A 166 -8.37 -0.10 15.21
C ILE A 166 -9.07 1.16 14.68
N GLY A 167 -9.03 1.41 13.38
CA GLY A 167 -9.71 2.55 12.77
C GLY A 167 -11.24 2.43 12.78
N GLU A 168 -11.78 1.24 12.63
CA GLU A 168 -13.20 0.92 12.69
C GLU A 168 -13.70 1.06 14.14
N LEU A 169 -12.95 0.47 15.07
CA LEU A 169 -13.24 0.52 16.50
C LEU A 169 -13.28 1.95 17.03
N LEU A 170 -12.28 2.78 16.69
CA LEU A 170 -12.24 4.19 17.13
C LEU A 170 -13.33 5.07 16.48
N ALA A 171 -13.92 4.62 15.37
CA ALA A 171 -15.00 5.32 14.68
C ALA A 171 -16.41 4.87 15.11
N LEU A 172 -16.51 3.87 15.98
CA LEU A 172 -17.79 3.35 16.46
C LEU A 172 -18.51 4.39 17.31
N THR A 173 -19.79 4.60 17.05
CA THR A 173 -20.66 5.51 17.77
C THR A 173 -21.90 4.76 18.27
N TRP A 174 -22.55 5.29 19.30
CA TRP A 174 -23.76 4.70 19.87
C TRP A 174 -24.90 4.52 18.85
N ASP A 175 -24.99 5.39 17.85
CA ASP A 175 -25.98 5.26 16.76
C ASP A 175 -25.83 3.95 15.96
N ASN A 176 -24.65 3.33 16.03
CA ASN A 176 -24.30 2.10 15.32
C ASN A 176 -24.25 0.86 16.21
N VAL A 177 -24.70 1.00 17.48
CA VAL A 177 -24.71 -0.07 18.49
C VAL A 177 -26.16 -0.40 18.84
N PHE A 178 -26.61 -1.60 18.52
CA PHE A 178 -27.96 -2.10 18.77
C PHE A 178 -27.89 -3.20 19.82
N ILE A 179 -28.04 -2.84 21.10
CA ILE A 179 -27.92 -3.72 22.27
C ILE A 179 -28.94 -3.41 23.35
N GLU A 180 -29.99 -2.65 23.05
CA GLU A 180 -31.06 -2.36 23.96
C GLU A 180 -31.97 -3.60 24.17
N ASP A 181 -32.78 -3.63 25.23
CA ASP A 181 -33.65 -4.77 25.52
C ASP A 181 -34.56 -5.13 24.35
N GLU A 182 -35.07 -4.14 23.62
CA GLU A 182 -35.88 -4.35 22.44
C GLU A 182 -35.10 -5.03 21.29
N ASP A 183 -33.79 -4.79 21.16
CA ASP A 183 -32.96 -5.43 20.16
C ASP A 183 -32.73 -6.90 20.49
N PHE A 184 -32.58 -7.24 21.78
CA PHE A 184 -32.51 -8.62 22.25
C PHE A 184 -33.81 -9.36 22.01
N GLU A 185 -34.97 -8.75 22.34
CA GLU A 185 -36.28 -9.36 22.13
C GLU A 185 -36.59 -9.64 20.64
N LYS A 186 -36.08 -8.77 19.73
CA LYS A 186 -36.27 -8.88 18.29
C LYS A 186 -35.18 -9.66 17.58
N ASP A 187 -34.20 -10.24 18.29
CA ASP A 187 -33.00 -10.89 17.73
C ASP A 187 -32.24 -9.96 16.75
N ASN A 188 -32.15 -8.69 17.09
CA ASN A 188 -31.58 -7.62 16.27
C ASN A 188 -30.27 -7.04 16.83
N THR A 189 -29.66 -7.70 17.80
CA THR A 189 -28.42 -7.27 18.44
C THR A 189 -27.28 -7.24 17.42
N ARG A 190 -26.70 -6.05 17.16
CA ARG A 190 -25.69 -5.89 16.14
C ARG A 190 -24.84 -4.64 16.32
N LEU A 191 -23.66 -4.64 15.71
CA LEU A 191 -22.82 -3.46 15.47
C LEU A 191 -22.79 -3.17 13.97
N ILE A 192 -22.96 -1.90 13.58
CA ILE A 192 -22.83 -1.47 12.18
C ILE A 192 -21.49 -0.75 12.04
N ILE A 193 -20.64 -1.24 11.13
CA ILE A 193 -19.33 -0.66 10.84
C ILE A 193 -19.42 0.05 9.49
N ASP A 194 -19.67 1.33 9.50
CA ASP A 194 -19.85 2.18 8.32
C ASP A 194 -18.73 3.23 8.15
N LYS A 195 -17.89 3.42 9.17
CA LYS A 195 -16.83 4.44 9.23
C LYS A 195 -15.52 3.87 9.76
N GLN A 196 -14.44 4.57 9.44
CA GLN A 196 -13.14 4.31 10.07
C GLN A 196 -12.37 5.62 10.26
N PHE A 197 -11.67 5.76 11.36
CA PHE A 197 -10.67 6.82 11.52
C PHE A 197 -9.39 6.47 10.76
N VAL A 198 -8.87 7.46 10.04
CA VAL A 198 -7.59 7.35 9.33
C VAL A 198 -6.66 8.43 9.88
N ARG A 199 -5.49 8.02 10.39
CA ARG A 199 -4.47 8.97 10.83
C ARG A 199 -3.88 9.69 9.62
N ILE A 200 -3.97 11.02 9.61
CA ILE A 200 -3.35 11.89 8.63
C ILE A 200 -2.17 12.59 9.32
N ASP A 201 -0.95 12.16 9.00
CA ASP A 201 0.25 12.86 9.46
C ASP A 201 0.42 14.14 8.60
N LYS A 202 0.35 15.28 9.26
CA LYS A 202 0.57 16.60 8.62
C LYS A 202 2.04 16.81 8.24
#